data_eeccd36f40302c61190112e394b1776d
#
_entry.id   eeccd36f40302c61190112e394b1776d
#
_cell.length_a   1.000
_cell.length_b   1.000
_cell.length_c   1.000
_cell.angle_alpha   90.00
_cell.angle_beta   90.00
_cell.angle_gamma   90.00
#
_symmetry.space_group_name_H-M   'P 1'
#
loop_
_entity.id
_entity.type
_entity.pdbx_description
1 polymer ?
#
loop_
_entity_poly.entity_id
_entity_poly.type
_entity_poly.pdbx_seq_one_letter_code
_entity_poly.pdbx_strand_id
1 'polypeptide(L)'
;MRQLIHVPIVHEAADLGSATAALERVYGAAGWERHQTEVARYWTTASEAVLSLDLDWRQVKLYQDGHVAEGELGLKIVNEIAAHGSRNYRLLQELIRRGGTLVQTEELALVQREHEWLRESLAAQTHGRPQPPAPAEVLSARDAFIARRIDETLAAGETGIAFLGAAHNLVLLLPADIRVTPLLPGPALGR
;
A
#
# COMPACT_ATOMS: atom_id res chain seq x y z
N MET A 1 23.11 -1.78 -9.99
CA MET A 1 21.85 -1.03 -10.18
C MET A 1 20.78 -1.80 -9.41
N ARG A 2 19.97 -1.13 -8.63
CA ARG A 2 18.85 -1.72 -7.86
C ARG A 2 17.55 -1.49 -8.64
N GLN A 3 16.64 -2.44 -8.60
CA GLN A 3 15.34 -2.32 -9.28
C GLN A 3 14.22 -2.25 -8.25
N LEU A 4 13.29 -1.33 -8.44
CA LEU A 4 12.07 -1.21 -7.65
C LEU A 4 10.85 -1.29 -8.58
N ILE A 5 10.07 -2.33 -8.42
CA ILE A 5 8.80 -2.51 -9.14
C ILE A 5 7.71 -1.88 -8.31
N HIS A 6 7.01 -0.89 -8.85
CA HIS A 6 5.89 -0.22 -8.18
C HIS A 6 4.57 -0.86 -8.59
N VAL A 7 3.81 -1.28 -7.59
CA VAL A 7 2.45 -1.80 -7.72
C VAL A 7 1.51 -0.83 -7.00
N PRO A 8 0.67 -0.08 -7.71
CA PRO A 8 -0.26 0.85 -7.06
C PRO A 8 -1.24 0.11 -6.15
N ILE A 9 -1.48 0.62 -4.94
CA ILE A 9 -2.51 0.07 -4.04
C ILE A 9 -3.86 0.70 -4.30
N VAL A 10 -4.88 -0.15 -4.25
CA VAL A 10 -6.28 0.21 -4.08
C VAL A 10 -6.79 -0.48 -2.83
N HIS A 11 -7.23 0.30 -1.85
CA HIS A 11 -7.70 -0.25 -0.60
C HIS A 11 -9.04 -0.98 -0.74
N GLU A 12 -9.12 -2.15 -0.14
CA GLU A 12 -10.34 -2.91 0.01
C GLU A 12 -11.01 -2.58 1.36
N ALA A 13 -12.27 -2.98 1.52
CA ALA A 13 -12.97 -2.86 2.80
C ALA A 13 -12.17 -3.48 3.97
N ALA A 14 -11.51 -4.61 3.72
CA ALA A 14 -10.69 -5.30 4.70
C ALA A 14 -9.45 -4.50 5.17
N ASP A 15 -8.93 -3.61 4.31
CA ASP A 15 -7.75 -2.78 4.61
C ASP A 15 -8.13 -1.52 5.40
N LEU A 16 -9.38 -1.07 5.26
CA LEU A 16 -9.86 0.22 5.74
C LEU A 16 -10.36 0.17 7.19
N GLY A 17 -10.55 -1.02 7.75
CA GLY A 17 -11.00 -1.19 9.13
C GLY A 17 -12.26 -0.38 9.46
N SER A 18 -12.19 0.49 10.47
CA SER A 18 -13.32 1.32 10.91
C SER A 18 -13.75 2.40 9.88
N ALA A 19 -12.92 2.73 8.90
CA ALA A 19 -13.26 3.70 7.85
C ALA A 19 -14.24 3.15 6.81
N THR A 20 -14.36 1.82 6.68
CA THR A 20 -15.23 1.15 5.70
C THR A 20 -16.67 1.64 5.77
N ALA A 21 -17.28 1.66 6.96
CA ALA A 21 -18.68 2.06 7.13
C ALA A 21 -18.93 3.55 6.77
N ALA A 22 -17.94 4.42 6.94
CA ALA A 22 -18.03 5.81 6.55
C ALA A 22 -17.94 5.98 5.03
N LEU A 23 -17.05 5.26 4.38
CA LEU A 23 -16.92 5.26 2.91
C LEU A 23 -18.16 4.67 2.23
N GLU A 24 -18.71 3.58 2.75
CA GLU A 24 -19.96 3.00 2.25
C GLU A 24 -21.11 4.01 2.25
N ARG A 25 -21.24 4.82 3.31
CA ARG A 25 -22.22 5.91 3.35
C ARG A 25 -21.98 6.98 2.29
N VAL A 26 -20.71 7.34 2.06
CA VAL A 26 -20.31 8.34 1.05
C VAL A 26 -20.62 7.85 -0.37
N TYR A 27 -20.31 6.59 -0.68
CA TYR A 27 -20.57 6.01 -2.01
C TYR A 27 -22.05 5.65 -2.23
N GLY A 28 -22.80 5.41 -1.15
CA GLY A 28 -24.11 4.74 -1.19
C GLY A 28 -24.00 3.28 -1.60
N ALA A 29 -25.03 2.47 -1.32
CA ALA A 29 -24.95 1.02 -1.49
C ALA A 29 -24.53 0.59 -2.92
N ALA A 30 -25.19 1.12 -3.96
CA ALA A 30 -24.89 0.78 -5.35
C ALA A 30 -23.50 1.28 -5.82
N GLY A 31 -23.06 2.45 -5.33
CA GLY A 31 -21.72 2.97 -5.60
C GLY A 31 -20.65 2.12 -4.94
N TRP A 32 -20.89 1.71 -3.71
CA TRP A 32 -19.99 0.86 -2.95
C TRP A 32 -19.83 -0.54 -3.58
N GLU A 33 -20.91 -1.16 -4.00
CA GLU A 33 -20.87 -2.45 -4.71
C GLU A 33 -20.04 -2.39 -6.00
N ARG A 34 -20.27 -1.34 -6.82
CA ARG A 34 -19.45 -1.12 -8.02
C ARG A 34 -17.97 -0.94 -7.68
N HIS A 35 -17.67 -0.08 -6.69
CA HIS A 35 -16.31 0.14 -6.23
C HIS A 35 -15.63 -1.17 -5.79
N GLN A 36 -16.29 -1.98 -4.96
CA GLN A 36 -15.76 -3.28 -4.53
C GLN A 36 -15.52 -4.24 -5.71
N THR A 37 -16.37 -4.22 -6.72
CA THR A 37 -16.21 -5.04 -7.93
C THR A 37 -14.98 -4.59 -8.73
N GLU A 38 -14.77 -3.30 -8.89
CA GLU A 38 -13.61 -2.73 -9.60
C GLU A 38 -12.30 -3.02 -8.86
N VAL A 39 -12.30 -2.84 -7.54
CA VAL A 39 -11.16 -3.17 -6.67
C VAL A 39 -10.81 -4.67 -6.75
N ALA A 40 -11.82 -5.54 -6.73
CA ALA A 40 -11.62 -6.97 -6.87
C ALA A 40 -10.99 -7.35 -8.20
N ARG A 41 -11.45 -6.76 -9.30
CA ARG A 41 -10.88 -6.96 -10.64
C ARG A 41 -9.44 -6.46 -10.71
N TYR A 42 -9.18 -5.29 -10.16
CA TYR A 42 -7.82 -4.74 -10.10
C TYR A 42 -6.87 -5.71 -9.40
N TRP A 43 -7.21 -6.21 -8.20
CA TRP A 43 -6.34 -7.12 -7.45
C TRP A 43 -6.16 -8.48 -8.12
N THR A 44 -7.15 -8.97 -8.89
CA THR A 44 -6.97 -10.16 -9.73
C THR A 44 -5.87 -9.92 -10.75
N THR A 45 -5.98 -8.84 -11.54
CA THR A 45 -4.97 -8.48 -12.55
C THR A 45 -3.60 -8.19 -11.94
N ALA A 46 -3.55 -7.45 -10.82
CA ALA A 46 -2.31 -7.13 -10.13
C ALA A 46 -1.60 -8.39 -9.60
N SER A 47 -2.37 -9.31 -9.01
CA SER A 47 -1.83 -10.58 -8.53
C SER A 47 -1.27 -11.43 -9.65
N GLU A 48 -1.99 -11.58 -10.76
CA GLU A 48 -1.51 -12.31 -11.94
C GLU A 48 -0.23 -11.71 -12.48
N ALA A 49 -0.16 -10.37 -12.62
CA ALA A 49 1.01 -9.67 -13.11
C ALA A 49 2.23 -9.86 -12.20
N VAL A 50 2.05 -9.69 -10.88
CA VAL A 50 3.14 -9.87 -9.90
C VAL A 50 3.62 -11.33 -9.88
N LEU A 51 2.69 -12.29 -9.85
CA LEU A 51 3.02 -13.71 -9.75
C LEU A 51 3.66 -14.29 -11.03
N SER A 52 3.49 -13.61 -12.18
CA SER A 52 4.11 -13.96 -13.46
C SER A 52 5.54 -13.41 -13.63
N LEU A 53 6.02 -12.57 -12.69
CA LEU A 53 7.38 -12.09 -12.73
C LEU A 53 8.38 -13.24 -12.57
N ASP A 54 9.34 -13.32 -13.49
CA ASP A 54 10.44 -14.29 -13.42
C ASP A 54 11.57 -13.75 -12.53
N LEU A 55 11.41 -13.95 -11.21
CA LEU A 55 12.30 -13.45 -10.17
C LEU A 55 12.79 -14.57 -9.25
N ASP A 56 14.05 -14.50 -8.83
CA ASP A 56 14.49 -15.26 -7.63
C ASP A 56 13.90 -14.58 -6.38
N TRP A 57 12.81 -15.12 -5.89
CA TRP A 57 12.06 -14.56 -4.76
C TRP A 57 12.90 -14.38 -3.49
N ARG A 58 14.00 -15.12 -3.34
CA ARG A 58 14.94 -14.96 -2.21
C ARG A 58 15.75 -13.66 -2.31
N GLN A 59 15.80 -13.06 -3.50
CA GLN A 59 16.44 -11.77 -3.76
C GLN A 59 15.40 -10.64 -3.86
N VAL A 60 14.17 -10.86 -3.37
CA VAL A 60 13.09 -9.86 -3.42
C VAL A 60 12.82 -9.26 -2.05
N LYS A 61 12.81 -7.92 -1.99
CA LYS A 61 12.33 -7.13 -0.85
C LYS A 61 10.90 -6.66 -1.11
N LEU A 62 10.05 -6.81 -0.11
CA LEU A 62 8.64 -6.46 -0.17
C LEU A 62 8.38 -5.25 0.72
N TYR A 63 7.91 -4.17 0.11
CA TYR A 63 7.55 -2.91 0.76
C TYR A 63 6.05 -2.72 0.63
N GLN A 64 5.37 -2.51 1.75
CA GLN A 64 3.92 -2.39 1.81
C GLN A 64 3.53 -1.08 2.49
N ASP A 65 2.68 -0.29 1.85
CA ASP A 65 2.06 0.92 2.42
C ASP A 65 1.38 0.60 3.76
N GLY A 66 1.63 1.45 4.76
CA GLY A 66 1.12 1.27 6.12
C GLY A 66 1.77 0.14 6.92
N HIS A 67 2.80 -0.54 6.41
CA HIS A 67 3.45 -1.64 7.12
C HIS A 67 4.56 -1.15 8.07
N VAL A 68 4.30 -1.24 9.38
CA VAL A 68 5.08 -0.57 10.43
C VAL A 68 5.95 -1.51 11.27
N ALA A 69 6.08 -2.78 10.89
CA ALA A 69 6.81 -3.78 11.69
C ALA A 69 7.61 -4.76 10.83
N GLU A 70 8.61 -5.39 11.42
CA GLU A 70 9.42 -6.45 10.82
C GLU A 70 9.31 -7.76 11.62
N GLY A 71 9.91 -8.82 11.09
CA GLY A 71 10.02 -10.12 11.76
C GLY A 71 8.65 -10.74 12.08
N GLU A 72 8.55 -11.39 13.22
CA GLU A 72 7.34 -12.12 13.63
C GLU A 72 6.12 -11.21 13.75
N LEU A 73 6.29 -9.99 14.27
CA LEU A 73 5.19 -9.02 14.38
C LEU A 73 4.68 -8.60 13.00
N GLY A 74 5.59 -8.31 12.06
CA GLY A 74 5.23 -7.98 10.68
C GLY A 74 4.45 -9.11 10.01
N LEU A 75 4.92 -10.35 10.14
CA LEU A 75 4.24 -11.53 9.62
C LEU A 75 2.87 -11.75 10.25
N LYS A 76 2.74 -11.50 11.56
CA LYS A 76 1.45 -11.60 12.27
C LYS A 76 0.45 -10.60 11.70
N ILE A 77 0.85 -9.33 11.49
CA ILE A 77 0.01 -8.29 10.90
C ILE A 77 -0.47 -8.71 9.50
N VAL A 78 0.46 -9.19 8.64
CA VAL A 78 0.11 -9.67 7.30
C VAL A 78 -0.92 -10.80 7.36
N ASN A 79 -0.71 -11.77 8.23
CA ASN A 79 -1.61 -12.92 8.37
C ASN A 79 -3.01 -12.52 8.86
N GLU A 80 -3.08 -11.62 9.83
CA GLU A 80 -4.35 -11.12 10.35
C GLU A 80 -5.16 -10.36 9.28
N ILE A 81 -4.54 -9.42 8.55
CA ILE A 81 -5.23 -8.63 7.53
C ILE A 81 -5.64 -9.52 6.35
N ALA A 82 -4.79 -10.46 5.93
CA ALA A 82 -5.13 -11.44 4.89
C ALA A 82 -6.31 -12.34 5.29
N ALA A 83 -6.37 -12.76 6.56
CA ALA A 83 -7.48 -13.55 7.10
C ALA A 83 -8.80 -12.77 7.13
N HIS A 84 -8.75 -11.44 7.29
CA HIS A 84 -9.93 -10.56 7.19
C HIS A 84 -10.38 -10.31 5.73
N GLY A 85 -9.68 -10.86 4.74
CA GLY A 85 -10.15 -10.89 3.36
C GLY A 85 -9.39 -10.00 2.37
N SER A 86 -8.38 -9.22 2.81
CA SER A 86 -7.58 -8.39 1.91
C SER A 86 -6.85 -9.22 0.86
N ARG A 87 -7.10 -8.90 -0.42
CA ARG A 87 -6.41 -9.53 -1.56
C ARG A 87 -4.96 -9.08 -1.64
N ASN A 88 -4.69 -7.80 -1.34
CA ASN A 88 -3.34 -7.28 -1.26
C ASN A 88 -2.50 -8.08 -0.27
N TYR A 89 -2.98 -8.26 0.95
CA TYR A 89 -2.25 -8.98 1.99
C TYR A 89 -2.16 -10.50 1.73
N ARG A 90 -3.14 -11.09 1.05
CA ARG A 90 -3.04 -12.48 0.55
C ARG A 90 -1.95 -12.64 -0.51
N LEU A 91 -1.83 -11.67 -1.43
CA LEU A 91 -0.73 -11.64 -2.37
C LEU A 91 0.60 -11.53 -1.63
N LEU A 92 0.71 -10.60 -0.67
CA LEU A 92 1.91 -10.42 0.14
C LEU A 92 2.32 -11.72 0.88
N GLN A 93 1.34 -12.46 1.48
CA GLN A 93 1.58 -13.79 2.07
C GLN A 93 2.19 -14.77 1.05
N GLU A 94 1.64 -14.81 -0.16
CA GLU A 94 2.14 -15.70 -1.21
C GLU A 94 3.57 -15.35 -1.62
N LEU A 95 3.90 -14.05 -1.73
CA LEU A 95 5.25 -13.60 -2.06
C LEU A 95 6.25 -13.94 -0.96
N ILE A 96 5.87 -13.79 0.30
CA ILE A 96 6.67 -14.21 1.47
C ILE A 96 6.90 -15.73 1.43
N ARG A 97 5.85 -16.51 1.15
CA ARG A 97 5.94 -17.98 1.03
C ARG A 97 6.91 -18.41 -0.10
N ARG A 98 7.03 -17.64 -1.16
CA ARG A 98 8.00 -17.85 -2.25
C ARG A 98 9.43 -17.49 -1.87
N GLY A 99 9.63 -16.80 -0.76
CA GLY A 99 10.95 -16.42 -0.25
C GLY A 99 11.21 -14.94 -0.18
N GLY A 100 10.24 -14.09 -0.60
CA GLY A 100 10.35 -12.64 -0.49
C GLY A 100 10.48 -12.17 0.96
N THR A 101 11.33 -11.20 1.20
CA THR A 101 11.59 -10.63 2.52
C THR A 101 10.72 -9.41 2.74
N LEU A 102 9.82 -9.47 3.72
CA LEU A 102 9.01 -8.32 4.15
C LEU A 102 9.87 -7.33 4.94
N VAL A 103 9.76 -6.05 4.60
CA VAL A 103 10.50 -4.95 5.23
C VAL A 103 9.53 -3.99 5.88
N GLN A 104 9.88 -3.49 7.08
CA GLN A 104 9.18 -2.34 7.63
C GLN A 104 9.29 -1.16 6.66
N THR A 105 8.15 -0.72 6.14
CA THR A 105 8.10 0.31 5.11
C THR A 105 7.82 1.69 5.71
N GLU A 106 7.13 1.74 6.84
CA GLU A 106 6.58 2.97 7.41
C GLU A 106 6.85 3.14 8.91
N GLU A 107 6.76 4.38 9.36
CA GLU A 107 6.84 4.74 10.77
C GLU A 107 5.44 4.79 11.38
N LEU A 108 5.24 4.06 12.49
CA LEU A 108 3.94 3.93 13.14
C LEU A 108 3.31 5.29 13.50
N ALA A 109 4.11 6.23 14.02
CA ALA A 109 3.60 7.54 14.42
C ALA A 109 3.06 8.35 13.24
N LEU A 110 3.68 8.25 12.05
CA LEU A 110 3.21 8.94 10.84
C LEU A 110 1.93 8.31 10.30
N VAL A 111 1.85 6.98 10.27
CA VAL A 111 0.64 6.25 9.86
C VAL A 111 -0.53 6.56 10.80
N GLN A 112 -0.30 6.63 12.10
CA GLN A 112 -1.34 6.99 13.08
C GLN A 112 -1.86 8.42 12.85
N ARG A 113 -0.98 9.40 12.59
CA ARG A 113 -1.39 10.79 12.30
C ARG A 113 -2.25 10.89 11.04
N GLU A 114 -1.92 10.14 9.99
CA GLU A 114 -2.74 10.11 8.78
C GLU A 114 -4.10 9.44 9.03
N HIS A 115 -4.15 8.34 9.78
CA HIS A 115 -5.41 7.69 10.15
C HIS A 115 -6.32 8.61 10.99
N GLU A 116 -5.75 9.39 11.91
CA GLU A 116 -6.51 10.38 12.68
C GLU A 116 -7.14 11.43 11.75
N TRP A 117 -6.34 12.01 10.86
CA TRP A 117 -6.84 12.95 9.87
C TRP A 117 -7.93 12.35 8.97
N LEU A 118 -7.74 11.12 8.48
CA LEU A 118 -8.73 10.43 7.64
C LEU A 118 -10.06 10.24 8.38
N ARG A 119 -10.03 9.84 9.65
CA ARG A 119 -11.23 9.70 10.48
C ARG A 119 -11.96 11.03 10.65
N GLU A 120 -11.22 12.10 10.92
CA GLU A 120 -11.78 13.45 11.06
C GLU A 120 -12.40 13.95 9.76
N SER A 121 -11.70 13.72 8.62
CA SER A 121 -12.19 14.08 7.29
C SER A 121 -13.48 13.36 6.94
N LEU A 122 -13.54 12.05 7.17
CA LEU A 122 -14.75 11.25 6.92
C LEU A 122 -15.91 11.68 7.85
N ALA A 123 -15.63 11.98 9.11
CA ALA A 123 -16.62 12.47 10.04
C ALA A 123 -17.15 13.86 9.62
N ALA A 124 -16.27 14.75 9.18
CA ALA A 124 -16.67 16.07 8.65
C ALA A 124 -17.57 15.92 7.42
N GLN A 125 -17.19 15.08 6.46
CA GLN A 125 -17.98 14.81 5.26
C GLN A 125 -19.36 14.22 5.59
N THR A 126 -19.41 13.24 6.49
CA THR A 126 -20.68 12.62 6.90
C THR A 126 -21.66 13.63 7.55
N HIS A 127 -21.13 14.66 8.22
CA HIS A 127 -21.93 15.70 8.86
C HIS A 127 -22.08 16.99 8.04
N GLY A 128 -21.67 16.99 6.75
CA GLY A 128 -21.74 18.17 5.88
C GLY A 128 -20.86 19.33 6.35
N ARG A 129 -19.80 19.06 7.11
CA ARG A 129 -18.84 20.08 7.58
C ARG A 129 -17.63 20.15 6.65
N PRO A 130 -16.92 21.31 6.61
CA PRO A 130 -15.65 21.41 5.90
C PRO A 130 -14.65 20.33 6.38
N GLN A 131 -13.99 19.68 5.44
CA GLN A 131 -12.93 18.73 5.77
C GLN A 131 -11.69 19.48 6.28
N PRO A 132 -10.93 18.90 7.25
CA PRO A 132 -9.64 19.45 7.63
C PRO A 132 -8.69 19.39 6.44
N PRO A 133 -7.75 20.36 6.31
CA PRO A 133 -6.77 20.33 5.25
C PRO A 133 -5.94 19.04 5.30
N ALA A 134 -5.59 18.49 4.12
CA ALA A 134 -4.75 17.31 4.06
C ALA A 134 -3.37 17.61 4.69
N PRO A 135 -2.84 16.72 5.54
CA PRO A 135 -1.57 16.93 6.21
C PRO A 135 -0.40 16.66 5.26
N ALA A 136 -0.14 17.58 4.32
CA ALA A 136 0.89 17.43 3.29
C ALA A 136 2.28 17.13 3.88
N GLU A 137 2.59 17.68 5.05
CA GLU A 137 3.81 17.40 5.80
C GLU A 137 3.90 15.95 6.32
N VAL A 138 2.77 15.33 6.67
CA VAL A 138 2.74 13.91 7.07
C VAL A 138 3.03 13.02 5.87
N LEU A 139 2.40 13.30 4.73
CA LEU A 139 2.66 12.55 3.49
C LEU A 139 4.13 12.69 3.06
N SER A 140 4.66 13.92 3.07
CA SER A 140 6.07 14.15 2.75
C SER A 140 7.02 13.43 3.70
N ALA A 141 6.71 13.39 5.00
CA ALA A 141 7.51 12.67 5.99
C ALA A 141 7.42 11.15 5.79
N ARG A 142 6.25 10.61 5.43
CA ARG A 142 6.07 9.21 5.06
C ARG A 142 6.89 8.87 3.82
N ASP A 143 6.80 9.66 2.76
CA ASP A 143 7.58 9.47 1.54
C ASP A 143 9.10 9.45 1.82
N ALA A 144 9.59 10.38 2.63
CA ALA A 144 10.99 10.42 3.03
C ALA A 144 11.41 9.19 3.86
N PHE A 145 10.55 8.71 4.75
CA PHE A 145 10.80 7.50 5.52
C PHE A 145 10.85 6.26 4.61
N ILE A 146 9.85 6.08 3.73
CA ILE A 146 9.77 4.97 2.78
C ILE A 146 11.01 4.95 1.89
N ALA A 147 11.38 6.09 1.30
CA ALA A 147 12.54 6.20 0.42
C ALA A 147 13.84 5.80 1.14
N ARG A 148 14.02 6.27 2.38
CA ARG A 148 15.16 5.88 3.22
C ARG A 148 15.17 4.38 3.50
N ARG A 149 14.02 3.78 3.88
CA ARG A 149 13.94 2.34 4.14
C ARG A 149 14.27 1.51 2.91
N ILE A 150 13.79 1.92 1.73
CA ILE A 150 14.15 1.26 0.47
C ILE A 150 15.67 1.37 0.23
N ASP A 151 16.25 2.54 0.41
CA ASP A 151 17.70 2.74 0.21
C ASP A 151 18.56 1.90 1.16
N GLU A 152 18.17 1.82 2.43
CA GLU A 152 18.88 1.08 3.47
C GLU A 152 18.80 -0.45 3.30
N THR A 153 17.71 -0.95 2.73
CA THR A 153 17.38 -2.40 2.77
C THR A 153 17.44 -3.10 1.43
N LEU A 154 17.35 -2.37 0.32
CA LEU A 154 17.45 -2.94 -1.03
C LEU A 154 18.90 -2.98 -1.45
N ALA A 155 19.52 -4.15 -1.45
CA ALA A 155 20.91 -4.32 -1.83
C ALA A 155 21.12 -4.36 -3.36
N ALA A 156 22.37 -4.20 -3.80
CA ALA A 156 22.73 -4.34 -5.21
C ALA A 156 22.46 -5.77 -5.70
N GLY A 157 21.74 -5.89 -6.81
CA GLY A 157 21.32 -7.18 -7.38
C GLY A 157 19.98 -7.70 -6.85
N GLU A 158 19.42 -7.07 -5.82
CA GLU A 158 18.05 -7.38 -5.36
C GLU A 158 17.00 -6.58 -6.14
N THR A 159 15.78 -7.11 -6.14
CA THR A 159 14.59 -6.45 -6.67
C THR A 159 13.65 -6.09 -5.52
N GLY A 160 13.23 -4.82 -5.44
CA GLY A 160 12.15 -4.39 -4.55
C GLY A 160 10.80 -4.49 -5.27
N ILE A 161 9.77 -4.92 -4.56
CA ILE A 161 8.37 -4.74 -4.99
C ILE A 161 7.70 -3.85 -3.96
N ALA A 162 7.28 -2.66 -4.40
CA ALA A 162 6.67 -1.66 -3.54
C ALA A 162 5.17 -1.53 -3.86
N PHE A 163 4.35 -1.96 -2.93
CA PHE A 163 2.91 -1.77 -2.92
C PHE A 163 2.62 -0.44 -2.23
N LEU A 164 2.34 0.62 -3.00
CA LEU A 164 2.17 1.97 -2.46
C LEU A 164 0.95 2.66 -3.07
N GLY A 165 0.25 3.42 -2.24
CA GLY A 165 -0.89 4.22 -2.65
C GLY A 165 -0.51 5.32 -3.66
N ALA A 166 -1.49 5.76 -4.47
CA ALA A 166 -1.27 6.74 -5.54
C ALA A 166 -0.84 8.14 -5.04
N ALA A 167 -0.98 8.42 -3.75
CA ALA A 167 -0.54 9.68 -3.15
C ALA A 167 0.98 9.77 -2.96
N HIS A 168 1.67 8.62 -2.88
CA HIS A 168 3.11 8.57 -2.67
C HIS A 168 3.90 8.93 -3.93
N ASN A 169 4.95 9.77 -3.76
CA ASN A 169 5.84 10.15 -4.85
C ASN A 169 7.31 10.00 -4.43
N LEU A 170 7.85 8.81 -4.60
CA LEU A 170 9.21 8.48 -4.17
C LEU A 170 10.29 8.77 -5.21
N VAL A 171 9.94 8.99 -6.48
CA VAL A 171 10.90 9.02 -7.61
C VAL A 171 12.04 10.03 -7.38
N LEU A 172 11.71 11.20 -6.82
CA LEU A 172 12.69 12.26 -6.55
C LEU A 172 13.45 12.08 -5.23
N LEU A 173 13.04 11.14 -4.38
CA LEU A 173 13.63 10.88 -3.06
C LEU A 173 14.56 9.67 -3.06
N LEU A 174 14.44 8.81 -4.07
CA LEU A 174 15.26 7.60 -4.20
C LEU A 174 16.62 7.93 -4.83
N PRO A 175 17.69 7.24 -4.41
CA PRO A 175 18.98 7.31 -5.07
C PRO A 175 18.92 7.00 -6.56
N ALA A 176 19.77 7.65 -7.36
CA ALA A 176 19.78 7.53 -8.82
C ALA A 176 20.11 6.10 -9.35
N ASP A 177 20.69 5.24 -8.50
CA ASP A 177 20.95 3.85 -8.83
C ASP A 177 19.75 2.91 -8.63
N ILE A 178 18.62 3.42 -8.05
CA ILE A 178 17.36 2.69 -7.93
C ILE A 178 16.46 3.06 -9.11
N ARG A 179 16.27 2.09 -10.01
CA ARG A 179 15.36 2.24 -11.13
C ARG A 179 13.94 1.85 -10.74
N VAL A 180 13.01 2.80 -10.75
CA VAL A 180 11.59 2.54 -10.51
C VAL A 180 10.89 2.18 -11.82
N THR A 181 10.14 1.07 -11.81
CA THR A 181 9.35 0.63 -12.96
C THR A 181 7.92 0.34 -12.49
N PRO A 182 6.89 1.01 -13.02
CA PRO A 182 5.52 0.65 -12.71
C PRO A 182 5.17 -0.71 -13.33
N LEU A 183 4.56 -1.61 -12.57
CA LEU A 183 4.11 -2.90 -13.09
C LEU A 183 2.79 -2.78 -13.86
N LEU A 184 1.91 -1.91 -13.36
CA LEU A 184 0.58 -1.68 -13.93
C LEU A 184 0.34 -0.17 -14.02
N PRO A 185 -0.51 0.30 -14.97
CA PRO A 185 -1.05 1.64 -14.88
C PRO A 185 -1.87 1.76 -13.59
N GLY A 186 -1.80 2.92 -12.93
CA GLY A 186 -2.63 3.18 -11.77
C GLY A 186 -4.11 2.95 -12.10
N PRO A 187 -4.92 2.44 -11.17
CA PRO A 187 -6.32 2.17 -11.42
C PRO A 187 -7.05 3.45 -11.78
N ALA A 188 -7.76 3.44 -12.89
CA ALA A 188 -8.73 4.47 -13.25
C ALA A 188 -10.01 4.23 -12.41
N LEU A 189 -9.92 4.44 -11.10
CA LEU A 189 -11.13 4.43 -10.27
C LEU A 189 -11.90 5.70 -10.60
N GLY A 190 -13.12 5.55 -11.12
CA GLY A 190 -14.01 6.65 -11.46
C GLY A 190 -14.16 7.58 -10.25
N ARG A 191 -14.01 8.87 -10.49
CA ARG A 191 -14.21 9.95 -9.51
C ARG A 191 -15.68 10.05 -9.15
#